data_646ec1e440773df0370dad758e64a215
#
_entry.id   646ec1e440773df0370dad758e64a215
#
_cell.length_a   1.000
_cell.length_b   1.000
_cell.length_c   1.000
_cell.angle_alpha   90.00
_cell.angle_beta   90.00
_cell.angle_gamma   90.00
#
_symmetry.space_group_name_H-M   'P 1'
#
loop_
_entity.id
_entity.type
_entity.pdbx_description
1 polymer ?
#
loop_
_entity_poly.entity_id
_entity_poly.type
_entity_poly.pdbx_seq_one_letter_code
_entity_poly.pdbx_strand_id
1 'polypeptide(L)'
;MQNDFIDGALGTPEAVAIVENVKAKIRSYSPENIIATMDTHHEDYLQTQEGAKLPVEHCIRGTEGWKIREDIAELLTGAAIYEKPAFGSMELARDLAKISEEEEIELELIGLCTDICVVSNALILKAAMPEVQVSVDASCCAGVTPETHEAALTTMQTCQVNIRRA
;
A
#
# COMPACT_ATOMS: atom_id res chain seq x y z
N MET A 1 -0.46 -5.76 1.98
CA MET A 1 -1.35 -6.90 2.37
C MET A 1 -0.56 -7.92 3.19
N GLN A 2 0.19 -7.39 4.19
CA GLN A 2 0.93 -8.21 5.17
C GLN A 2 -0.01 -8.72 6.26
N ASN A 3 0.33 -9.85 6.88
CA ASN A 3 -0.54 -10.50 7.87
C ASN A 3 -0.89 -9.57 9.04
N ASP A 4 0.09 -8.81 9.55
CA ASP A 4 -0.16 -7.90 10.69
C ASP A 4 -1.23 -6.84 10.43
N PHE A 5 -1.43 -6.42 9.17
CA PHE A 5 -2.45 -5.46 8.80
C PHE A 5 -3.79 -6.07 8.40
N ILE A 6 -3.86 -7.39 8.18
CA ILE A 6 -5.12 -8.06 7.79
C ILE A 6 -5.82 -8.59 9.03
N ASP A 7 -5.19 -9.52 9.74
CA ASP A 7 -5.76 -10.23 10.89
C ASP A 7 -4.73 -10.43 12.03
N GLY A 8 -3.53 -9.85 11.91
CA GLY A 8 -2.47 -9.85 12.93
C GLY A 8 -2.56 -8.68 13.89
N ALA A 9 -1.38 -8.16 14.31
CA ALA A 9 -1.24 -7.18 15.40
C ALA A 9 -2.04 -5.88 15.20
N LEU A 10 -2.23 -5.44 13.95
CA LEU A 10 -2.99 -4.24 13.55
C LEU A 10 -4.16 -4.58 12.62
N GLY A 11 -4.60 -5.83 12.63
CA GLY A 11 -5.68 -6.31 11.77
C GLY A 11 -7.04 -5.70 12.11
N THR A 12 -7.90 -5.54 11.09
CA THR A 12 -9.25 -5.02 11.24
C THR A 12 -10.24 -5.87 10.42
N PRO A 13 -11.54 -5.89 10.81
CA PRO A 13 -12.57 -6.54 9.99
C PRO A 13 -12.66 -5.99 8.58
N GLU A 14 -12.43 -4.67 8.41
CA GLU A 14 -12.42 -3.97 7.13
C GLU A 14 -11.26 -4.45 6.25
N ALA A 15 -10.09 -4.68 6.84
CA ALA A 15 -8.92 -5.22 6.13
C ALA A 15 -9.17 -6.64 5.63
N VAL A 16 -9.81 -7.48 6.44
CA VAL A 16 -10.20 -8.85 6.05
C VAL A 16 -11.23 -8.80 4.91
N ALA A 17 -12.20 -7.89 4.97
CA ALA A 17 -13.30 -7.80 4.01
C ALA A 17 -12.83 -7.50 2.57
N ILE A 18 -11.70 -6.79 2.38
CA ILE A 18 -11.20 -6.44 1.03
C ILE A 18 -10.32 -7.51 0.39
N VAL A 19 -9.92 -8.56 1.10
CA VAL A 19 -8.94 -9.54 0.62
C VAL A 19 -9.32 -10.14 -0.73
N GLU A 20 -10.57 -10.57 -0.90
CA GLU A 20 -11.01 -11.17 -2.16
C GLU A 20 -11.06 -10.16 -3.31
N ASN A 21 -11.43 -8.89 -3.04
CA ASN A 21 -11.38 -7.82 -4.04
C ASN A 21 -9.93 -7.56 -4.48
N VAL A 22 -8.99 -7.49 -3.54
CA VAL A 22 -7.55 -7.33 -3.82
C VAL A 22 -7.04 -8.48 -4.69
N LYS A 23 -7.37 -9.73 -4.35
CA LYS A 23 -6.98 -10.90 -5.14
C LYS A 23 -7.57 -10.87 -6.56
N ALA A 24 -8.83 -10.47 -6.70
CA ALA A 24 -9.48 -10.32 -8.01
C ALA A 24 -8.78 -9.22 -8.84
N LYS A 25 -8.46 -8.09 -8.23
CA LYS A 25 -7.74 -6.99 -8.87
C LYS A 25 -6.34 -7.42 -9.31
N ILE A 26 -5.57 -8.08 -8.46
CA ILE A 26 -4.24 -8.59 -8.82
C ILE A 26 -4.33 -9.53 -10.05
N ARG A 27 -5.30 -10.44 -10.08
CA ARG A 27 -5.50 -11.35 -11.22
C ARG A 27 -5.88 -10.66 -12.53
N SER A 28 -6.33 -9.42 -12.48
CA SER A 28 -6.69 -8.64 -13.69
C SER A 28 -5.49 -7.98 -14.36
N TYR A 29 -4.32 -8.04 -13.76
CA TYR A 29 -3.07 -7.49 -14.30
C TYR A 29 -2.07 -8.61 -14.62
N SER A 30 -1.21 -8.39 -15.62
CA SER A 30 -0.04 -9.23 -15.85
C SER A 30 0.99 -9.02 -14.74
N PRO A 31 1.70 -10.07 -14.30
CA PRO A 31 2.65 -9.97 -13.17
C PRO A 31 3.73 -8.89 -13.34
N GLU A 32 4.19 -8.65 -14.56
CA GLU A 32 5.18 -7.62 -14.89
C GLU A 32 4.67 -6.18 -14.64
N ASN A 33 3.36 -6.01 -14.58
CA ASN A 33 2.71 -4.73 -14.30
C ASN A 33 2.29 -4.57 -12.83
N ILE A 34 2.75 -5.46 -11.96
CA ILE A 34 2.41 -5.45 -10.54
C ILE A 34 3.66 -5.13 -9.73
N ILE A 35 3.51 -4.17 -8.83
CA ILE A 35 4.53 -3.82 -7.83
C ILE A 35 3.88 -3.89 -6.45
N ALA A 36 4.56 -4.51 -5.50
CA ALA A 36 4.13 -4.54 -4.12
C ALA A 36 5.07 -3.73 -3.23
N THR A 37 4.52 -3.10 -2.20
CA THR A 37 5.30 -2.51 -1.11
C THR A 37 5.05 -3.26 0.18
N MET A 38 6.09 -3.42 0.99
CA MET A 38 6.03 -4.06 2.31
C MET A 38 6.55 -3.10 3.37
N ASP A 39 5.78 -2.91 4.41
CA ASP A 39 6.28 -2.28 5.62
C ASP A 39 7.30 -3.19 6.29
N THR A 40 8.45 -2.65 6.68
CA THR A 40 9.52 -3.45 7.23
C THR A 40 10.20 -2.73 8.37
N HIS A 41 9.95 -3.20 9.57
CA HIS A 41 10.57 -2.75 10.80
C HIS A 41 11.62 -3.73 11.31
N HIS A 42 12.41 -3.32 12.29
CA HIS A 42 13.43 -4.11 12.94
C HIS A 42 13.15 -4.23 14.44
N GLU A 43 13.95 -5.02 15.14
CA GLU A 43 13.79 -5.30 16.57
C GLU A 43 13.85 -4.06 17.48
N ASP A 44 14.37 -2.95 16.96
CA ASP A 44 14.43 -1.66 17.64
C ASP A 44 13.17 -0.77 17.41
N TYR A 45 12.11 -1.32 16.82
CA TYR A 45 10.88 -0.59 16.47
C TYR A 45 10.36 0.30 17.60
N LEU A 46 10.28 -0.21 18.83
CA LEU A 46 9.78 0.55 19.98
C LEU A 46 10.67 1.74 20.37
N GLN A 47 11.90 1.80 19.84
CA GLN A 47 12.83 2.92 20.05
C GLN A 47 12.73 3.97 18.93
N THR A 48 11.95 3.70 17.88
CA THR A 48 11.72 4.62 16.77
C THR A 48 10.67 5.68 17.13
N GLN A 49 10.59 6.74 16.32
CA GLN A 49 9.54 7.75 16.48
C GLN A 49 8.13 7.15 16.27
N GLU A 50 8.02 6.20 15.36
CA GLU A 50 6.76 5.50 15.09
C GLU A 50 6.37 4.62 16.29
N GLY A 51 7.29 3.79 16.78
CA GLY A 51 7.05 2.95 17.94
C GLY A 51 6.73 3.73 19.22
N ALA A 52 7.27 4.96 19.37
CA ALA A 52 6.90 5.84 20.48
C ALA A 52 5.44 6.34 20.39
N LYS A 53 4.87 6.45 19.20
CA LYS A 53 3.49 6.89 18.94
C LYS A 53 2.50 5.74 18.85
N LEU A 54 2.93 4.61 18.30
CA LEU A 54 2.19 3.37 18.18
C LEU A 54 3.00 2.22 18.77
N PRO A 55 2.93 2.00 20.11
CA PRO A 55 3.74 1.00 20.80
C PRO A 55 3.21 -0.43 20.59
N VAL A 56 2.97 -0.79 19.35
CA VAL A 56 2.54 -2.12 18.90
C VAL A 56 3.53 -2.60 17.84
N GLU A 57 4.38 -3.54 18.22
CA GLU A 57 5.31 -4.15 17.27
C GLU A 57 4.53 -4.83 16.14
N HIS A 58 4.86 -4.48 14.92
CA HIS A 58 4.25 -5.04 13.71
C HIS A 58 5.26 -5.04 12.57
N CYS A 59 5.05 -5.89 11.61
CA CYS A 59 5.88 -6.02 10.42
C CYS A 59 7.38 -6.08 10.72
N ILE A 60 7.75 -6.71 11.84
CA ILE A 60 9.16 -6.96 12.18
C ILE A 60 9.72 -7.96 11.18
N ARG A 61 10.80 -7.60 10.49
CA ARG A 61 11.44 -8.42 9.45
C ARG A 61 11.63 -9.89 9.91
N GLY A 62 11.16 -10.81 9.09
CA GLY A 62 11.29 -12.24 9.32
C GLY A 62 10.20 -12.88 10.18
N THR A 63 9.28 -12.10 10.78
CA THR A 63 8.13 -12.64 11.49
C THR A 63 7.00 -13.06 10.53
N GLU A 64 6.05 -13.86 11.03
CA GLU A 64 4.85 -14.20 10.25
C GLU A 64 4.00 -12.96 9.94
N GLY A 65 3.92 -12.00 10.86
CA GLY A 65 3.18 -10.76 10.68
C GLY A 65 3.73 -9.88 9.55
N TRP A 66 5.04 -9.90 9.35
CA TRP A 66 5.71 -9.18 8.27
C TRP A 66 5.43 -9.75 6.88
N LYS A 67 5.19 -11.05 6.76
CA LYS A 67 4.96 -11.69 5.46
C LYS A 67 3.68 -11.17 4.81
N ILE A 68 3.71 -11.05 3.50
CA ILE A 68 2.48 -10.90 2.72
C ILE A 68 1.65 -12.17 2.92
N ARG A 69 0.35 -12.02 3.11
CA ARG A 69 -0.58 -13.13 3.27
C ARG A 69 -0.38 -14.15 2.13
N GLU A 70 -0.31 -15.42 2.46
CA GLU A 70 0.13 -16.50 1.57
C GLU A 70 -0.63 -16.53 0.24
N ASP A 71 -1.97 -16.48 0.29
CA ASP A 71 -2.84 -16.53 -0.90
C ASP A 71 -2.74 -15.28 -1.80
N ILE A 72 -2.20 -14.18 -1.29
CA ILE A 72 -1.85 -12.97 -2.06
C ILE A 72 -0.41 -13.07 -2.57
N ALA A 73 0.53 -13.56 -1.75
CA ALA A 73 1.93 -13.72 -2.14
C ALA A 73 2.08 -14.66 -3.35
N GLU A 74 1.27 -15.72 -3.42
CA GLU A 74 1.22 -16.60 -4.60
C GLU A 74 0.88 -15.86 -5.89
N LEU A 75 -0.01 -14.87 -5.82
CA LEU A 75 -0.43 -14.05 -6.96
C LEU A 75 0.61 -12.99 -7.36
N LEU A 76 1.55 -12.68 -6.47
CA LEU A 76 2.63 -11.72 -6.70
C LEU A 76 3.91 -12.37 -7.21
N THR A 77 3.87 -13.65 -7.61
CA THR A 77 5.03 -14.34 -8.15
C THR A 77 5.56 -13.62 -9.39
N GLY A 78 6.80 -13.13 -9.33
CA GLY A 78 7.42 -12.35 -10.39
C GLY A 78 7.22 -10.84 -10.30
N ALA A 79 6.37 -10.34 -9.41
CA ALA A 79 6.21 -8.92 -9.15
C ALA A 79 7.43 -8.33 -8.40
N ALA A 80 7.75 -7.07 -8.66
CA ALA A 80 8.75 -6.34 -7.90
C ALA A 80 8.21 -6.01 -6.49
N ILE A 81 9.05 -6.18 -5.47
CA ILE A 81 8.67 -5.89 -4.08
C ILE A 81 9.65 -4.84 -3.51
N TYR A 82 9.09 -3.75 -3.00
CA TYR A 82 9.83 -2.68 -2.32
C TYR A 82 9.56 -2.74 -0.82
N GLU A 83 10.59 -3.01 -0.04
CA GLU A 83 10.51 -2.87 1.41
C GLU A 83 10.68 -1.40 1.78
N LYS A 84 9.85 -0.91 2.69
CA LYS A 84 9.86 0.49 3.11
C LYS A 84 9.88 0.60 4.64
N PRO A 85 10.72 1.49 5.21
CA PRO A 85 10.81 1.68 6.66
C PRO A 85 9.79 2.71 7.18
N ALA A 86 8.92 3.21 6.32
CA ALA A 86 7.94 4.26 6.62
C ALA A 86 6.72 4.11 5.72
N PHE A 87 5.73 4.99 5.88
CA PHE A 87 4.42 4.89 5.23
C PHE A 87 4.48 4.96 3.71
N GLY A 88 5.38 5.76 3.14
CA GLY A 88 5.57 5.88 1.70
C GLY A 88 6.95 5.42 1.24
N SER A 89 7.05 4.96 -0.01
CA SER A 89 8.29 4.50 -0.62
C SER A 89 8.86 5.55 -1.58
N MET A 90 9.91 6.23 -1.14
CA MET A 90 10.67 7.16 -1.99
C MET A 90 11.48 6.44 -3.07
N GLU A 91 11.87 5.19 -2.82
CA GLU A 91 12.59 4.37 -3.78
C GLU A 91 11.69 4.02 -4.96
N LEU A 92 10.50 3.48 -4.68
CA LEU A 92 9.48 3.21 -5.69
C LEU A 92 9.16 4.45 -6.54
N ALA A 93 8.98 5.60 -5.89
CA ALA A 93 8.66 6.84 -6.61
C ALA A 93 9.79 7.28 -7.55
N ARG A 94 11.06 7.13 -7.15
CA ARG A 94 12.20 7.45 -8.02
C ARG A 94 12.31 6.51 -9.21
N ASP A 95 12.04 5.22 -9.01
CA ASP A 95 12.16 4.24 -10.09
C ASP A 95 11.01 4.37 -11.08
N LEU A 96 9.78 4.60 -10.60
CA LEU A 96 8.64 4.88 -11.48
C LEU A 96 8.80 6.20 -12.24
N ALA A 97 9.39 7.23 -11.61
CA ALA A 97 9.69 8.49 -12.31
C ALA A 97 10.63 8.28 -13.50
N LYS A 98 11.67 7.45 -13.37
CA LYS A 98 12.55 7.10 -14.48
C LYS A 98 11.80 6.35 -15.60
N ILE A 99 10.94 5.39 -15.24
CA ILE A 99 10.14 4.66 -16.22
C ILE A 99 9.22 5.63 -16.98
N SER A 100 8.59 6.58 -16.27
CA SER A 100 7.68 7.55 -16.88
C SER A 100 8.36 8.55 -17.84
N GLU A 101 9.69 8.66 -17.82
CA GLU A 101 10.46 9.43 -18.80
C GLU A 101 10.58 8.70 -20.16
N GLU A 102 10.48 7.39 -20.15
CA GLU A 102 10.67 6.52 -21.32
C GLU A 102 9.37 5.92 -21.85
N GLU A 103 8.38 5.72 -20.96
CA GLU A 103 7.12 5.04 -21.25
C GLU A 103 5.93 5.82 -20.68
N GLU A 104 4.80 5.80 -21.38
CA GLU A 104 3.54 6.30 -20.84
C GLU A 104 2.98 5.27 -19.85
N ILE A 105 2.83 5.69 -18.59
CA ILE A 105 2.34 4.83 -17.52
C ILE A 105 1.11 5.42 -16.83
N GLU A 106 0.26 4.54 -16.33
CA GLU A 106 -0.81 4.85 -15.38
C GLU A 106 -0.62 4.01 -14.12
N LEU A 107 -0.94 4.57 -12.97
CA LEU A 107 -0.77 3.90 -11.68
C LEU A 107 -2.11 3.69 -10.99
N GLU A 108 -2.39 2.47 -10.56
CA GLU A 108 -3.52 2.15 -9.69
C GLU A 108 -3.03 1.58 -8.37
N LEU A 109 -3.42 2.21 -7.26
CA LEU A 109 -3.05 1.78 -5.91
C LEU A 109 -4.21 1.03 -5.26
N ILE A 110 -3.87 -0.04 -4.56
CA ILE A 110 -4.78 -0.86 -3.75
C ILE A 110 -4.08 -1.30 -2.46
N GLY A 111 -4.83 -1.77 -1.50
CA GLY A 111 -4.31 -2.40 -0.28
C GLY A 111 -4.53 -1.60 0.99
N LEU A 112 -3.62 -1.77 1.93
CA LEU A 112 -3.73 -1.29 3.33
C LEU A 112 -2.56 -0.38 3.73
N CYS A 113 -2.77 0.55 4.62
CA CYS A 113 -4.08 1.12 4.98
C CYS A 113 -4.31 2.35 4.12
N THR A 114 -5.56 2.61 3.75
CA THR A 114 -5.94 3.75 2.89
C THR A 114 -5.42 5.07 3.44
N ASP A 115 -5.59 5.27 4.75
CA ASP A 115 -5.31 6.48 5.51
C ASP A 115 -3.86 6.60 5.99
N ILE A 116 -3.01 5.61 5.68
CA ILE A 116 -1.60 5.60 6.06
C ILE A 116 -0.71 5.37 4.82
N CYS A 117 -0.52 4.11 4.41
CA CYS A 117 0.43 3.77 3.35
C CYS A 117 -0.10 4.14 1.96
N VAL A 118 -1.40 3.95 1.69
CA VAL A 118 -1.97 4.23 0.36
C VAL A 118 -1.94 5.73 0.08
N VAL A 119 -2.46 6.56 0.98
CA VAL A 119 -2.44 8.03 0.81
C VAL A 119 -1.01 8.57 0.73
N SER A 120 -0.09 8.04 1.55
CA SER A 120 1.32 8.47 1.53
C SER A 120 1.98 8.18 0.19
N ASN A 121 1.82 6.97 -0.33
CA ASN A 121 2.37 6.61 -1.64
C ASN A 121 1.68 7.39 -2.76
N ALA A 122 0.37 7.53 -2.75
CA ALA A 122 -0.37 8.27 -3.78
C ALA A 122 0.13 9.72 -3.89
N LEU A 123 0.33 10.42 -2.76
CA LEU A 123 0.79 11.80 -2.75
C LEU A 123 2.27 11.93 -3.15
N ILE A 124 3.12 11.00 -2.74
CA ILE A 124 4.53 10.94 -3.16
C ILE A 124 4.62 10.72 -4.68
N LEU A 125 3.85 9.79 -5.23
CA LEU A 125 3.80 9.51 -6.66
C LEU A 125 3.29 10.71 -7.46
N LYS A 126 2.23 11.38 -7.00
CA LYS A 126 1.74 12.62 -7.62
C LYS A 126 2.76 13.75 -7.56
N ALA A 127 3.52 13.87 -6.48
CA ALA A 127 4.58 14.87 -6.35
C ALA A 127 5.79 14.57 -7.25
N ALA A 128 6.15 13.30 -7.40
CA ALA A 128 7.26 12.88 -8.24
C ALA A 128 6.93 12.94 -9.74
N MET A 129 5.67 12.67 -10.09
CA MET A 129 5.18 12.53 -11.48
C MET A 129 3.84 13.25 -11.63
N PRO A 130 3.80 14.60 -11.69
CA PRO A 130 2.55 15.37 -11.65
C PRO A 130 1.62 15.09 -12.84
N GLU A 131 2.16 14.71 -14.00
CA GLU A 131 1.39 14.45 -15.21
C GLU A 131 0.93 12.98 -15.32
N VAL A 132 1.52 12.06 -14.54
CA VAL A 132 1.11 10.66 -14.53
C VAL A 132 -0.26 10.53 -13.86
N GLN A 133 -1.15 9.77 -14.49
CA GLN A 133 -2.44 9.46 -13.91
C GLN A 133 -2.28 8.48 -12.75
N VAL A 134 -2.65 8.91 -11.55
CA VAL A 134 -2.69 8.08 -10.34
C VAL A 134 -4.13 7.84 -9.93
N SER A 135 -4.48 6.60 -9.69
CA SER A 135 -5.81 6.19 -9.23
C SER A 135 -5.73 5.29 -7.99
N VAL A 136 -6.81 5.25 -7.23
CA VAL A 136 -7.00 4.34 -6.09
C VAL A 136 -8.33 3.63 -6.27
N ASP A 137 -8.34 2.30 -6.20
CA ASP A 137 -9.57 1.53 -6.13
C ASP A 137 -10.01 1.38 -4.68
N ALA A 138 -11.03 2.16 -4.31
CA ALA A 138 -11.52 2.20 -2.94
C ALA A 138 -12.13 0.86 -2.49
N SER A 139 -12.65 0.05 -3.41
CA SER A 139 -13.19 -1.28 -3.10
C SER A 139 -12.12 -2.31 -2.74
N CYS A 140 -10.87 -2.02 -3.11
CA CYS A 140 -9.69 -2.81 -2.82
C CYS A 140 -8.81 -2.17 -1.72
N CYS A 141 -9.33 -1.20 -0.98
CA CYS A 141 -8.63 -0.51 0.10
C CYS A 141 -9.46 -0.50 1.38
N ALA A 142 -8.79 -0.51 2.53
CA ALA A 142 -9.40 -0.29 3.83
C ALA A 142 -8.50 0.61 4.70
N GLY A 143 -9.11 1.50 5.46
CA GLY A 143 -8.42 2.33 6.47
C GLY A 143 -8.42 1.66 7.83
N VAL A 144 -7.82 2.33 8.81
CA VAL A 144 -7.88 1.91 10.21
C VAL A 144 -9.32 1.94 10.73
N THR A 145 -10.11 2.92 10.28
CA THR A 145 -11.55 2.98 10.47
C THR A 145 -12.26 3.39 9.17
N PRO A 146 -13.57 3.11 9.02
CA PRO A 146 -14.33 3.62 7.87
C PRO A 146 -14.25 5.14 7.70
N GLU A 147 -14.24 5.89 8.80
CA GLU A 147 -14.18 7.36 8.78
C GLU A 147 -12.83 7.86 8.25
N THR A 148 -11.72 7.26 8.72
CA THR A 148 -10.38 7.66 8.25
C THR A 148 -10.10 7.21 6.84
N HIS A 149 -10.67 6.07 6.41
CA HIS A 149 -10.68 5.63 5.02
C HIS A 149 -11.30 6.70 4.10
N GLU A 150 -12.53 7.15 4.39
CA GLU A 150 -13.21 8.15 3.58
C GLU A 150 -12.51 9.52 3.60
N ALA A 151 -11.95 9.92 4.75
CA ALA A 151 -11.16 11.14 4.86
C ALA A 151 -9.91 11.10 3.96
N ALA A 152 -9.21 9.96 3.92
CA ALA A 152 -8.05 9.76 3.07
C ALA A 152 -8.42 9.78 1.57
N LEU A 153 -9.51 9.11 1.18
CA LEU A 153 -10.02 9.15 -0.19
C LEU A 153 -10.36 10.58 -0.62
N THR A 154 -11.02 11.34 0.24
CA THR A 154 -11.35 12.77 0.00
C THR A 154 -10.08 13.60 -0.18
N THR A 155 -9.07 13.39 0.68
CA THR A 155 -7.77 14.07 0.59
C THR A 155 -7.07 13.76 -0.73
N MET A 156 -6.98 12.48 -1.09
CA MET A 156 -6.38 12.06 -2.35
C MET A 156 -7.10 12.65 -3.57
N GLN A 157 -8.43 12.64 -3.57
CA GLN A 157 -9.23 13.25 -4.64
C GLN A 157 -8.96 14.74 -4.77
N THR A 158 -8.85 15.47 -3.67
CA THR A 158 -8.49 16.90 -3.66
C THR A 158 -7.10 17.12 -4.25
N CYS A 159 -6.18 16.18 -4.05
CA CYS A 159 -4.83 16.18 -4.63
C CYS A 159 -4.76 15.57 -6.04
N GLN A 160 -5.90 15.46 -6.75
CA GLN A 160 -5.99 15.00 -8.15
C GLN A 160 -5.65 13.51 -8.35
N VAL A 161 -5.79 12.69 -7.32
CA VAL A 161 -5.81 11.24 -7.46
C VAL A 161 -7.23 10.80 -7.81
N ASN A 162 -7.37 9.95 -8.82
CA ASN A 162 -8.68 9.45 -9.26
C ASN A 162 -9.17 8.36 -8.29
N ILE A 163 -10.31 8.56 -7.67
CA ILE A 163 -10.91 7.57 -6.78
C ILE A 163 -11.93 6.75 -7.57
N ARG A 164 -11.63 5.46 -7.75
CA ARG A 164 -12.55 4.48 -8.34
C ARG A 164 -13.36 3.85 -7.22
N ARG A 165 -14.67 3.85 -7.37
CA ARG A 165 -15.61 3.14 -6.49
C ARG A 165 -16.37 2.15 -7.36
N ALA A 166 -16.18 0.87 -7.16
CA ALA A 166 -16.86 -0.19 -7.91
C ALA A 166 -18.37 -0.17 -7.68
#